data_62d00f76f07a54f51bc48ee2fecae82d
#
_entry.id   62d00f76f07a54f51bc48ee2fecae82d
#
_cell.length_a   1.000
_cell.length_b   1.000
_cell.length_c   1.000
_cell.angle_alpha   90.00
_cell.angle_beta   90.00
_cell.angle_gamma   90.00
#
_symmetry.space_group_name_H-M   'P 1'
#
loop_
_entity.id
_entity.type
_entity.pdbx_description
1 polymer ?
#
loop_
_entity_poly.entity_id
_entity_poly.type
_entity_poly.pdbx_seq_one_letter_code
_entity_poly.pdbx_strand_id
1 'polypeptide(L)'
;MGSIVRPPEDATTIENALRAHLENPFFVLALPPDASAAQIDRQGQKWLSMLAADVADARRYITPFGAGERTAELVRAATAELADPARRLTHEWWARGFAGPGGREP
;
A
#
# COMPACT_ATOMS: atom_id res chain seq x y z
N MET A 1 -28.76 -22.79 14.05
CA MET A 1 -28.47 -22.85 13.90
C MET A 1 -27.59 -22.61 13.16
N GLY A 2 -27.37 -22.82 12.82
CA GLY A 2 -26.32 -22.84 12.17
C GLY A 2 -25.74 -21.70 11.83
N SER A 3 -26.06 -21.09 11.83
CA SER A 3 -25.61 -20.10 11.37
C SER A 3 -24.49 -19.73 11.77
N ILE A 4 -24.22 -20.13 12.52
CA ILE A 4 -23.25 -19.80 13.04
C ILE A 4 -22.09 -19.87 12.48
N VAL A 5 -21.88 -20.58 11.93
CA VAL A 5 -20.76 -20.74 11.43
C VAL A 5 -20.26 -19.77 10.58
N ARG A 6 -19.24 -19.11 10.81
CA ARG A 6 -18.71 -18.20 9.99
C ARG A 6 -17.26 -18.33 9.90
N PRO A 7 -16.56 -19.36 10.11
CA PRO A 7 -15.13 -19.49 10.02
C PRO A 7 -14.57 -18.98 8.72
N PRO A 8 -15.17 -19.29 7.61
CA PRO A 8 -14.63 -18.78 6.36
C PRO A 8 -14.68 -17.27 6.30
N GLU A 9 -15.71 -16.73 6.90
CA GLU A 9 -15.84 -15.31 6.87
C GLU A 9 -14.78 -14.65 7.71
N ASP A 10 -14.45 -15.20 8.84
CA ASP A 10 -13.42 -14.65 9.69
C ASP A 10 -12.08 -14.75 9.01
N ALA A 11 -11.79 -15.85 8.36
CA ALA A 11 -10.52 -16.00 7.67
C ALA A 11 -10.42 -15.00 6.54
N THR A 12 -11.51 -14.78 5.82
CA THR A 12 -11.52 -13.83 4.74
C THR A 12 -11.28 -12.43 5.26
N THR A 13 -11.83 -12.09 6.39
CA THR A 13 -11.64 -10.77 6.98
C THR A 13 -10.18 -10.56 7.35
N ILE A 14 -9.53 -11.56 7.92
CA ILE A 14 -8.13 -11.45 8.27
C ILE A 14 -7.28 -11.30 7.02
N GLU A 15 -7.55 -12.10 6.00
CA GLU A 15 -6.81 -12.00 4.76
C GLU A 15 -6.98 -10.64 4.12
N ASN A 16 -8.20 -10.10 4.16
CA ASN A 16 -8.45 -8.79 3.58
C ASN A 16 -7.72 -7.70 4.35
N ALA A 17 -7.64 -7.82 5.66
CA ALA A 17 -6.93 -6.85 6.47
C ALA A 17 -5.45 -6.87 6.14
N LEU A 18 -4.87 -8.06 6.02
CA LEU A 18 -3.47 -8.17 5.67
C LEU A 18 -3.19 -7.62 4.28
N ARG A 19 -4.08 -7.90 3.34
CA ARG A 19 -3.91 -7.39 1.99
C ARG A 19 -3.98 -5.88 1.98
N ALA A 20 -4.90 -5.30 2.76
CA ALA A 20 -5.02 -3.86 2.83
C ALA A 20 -3.73 -3.21 3.33
N HIS A 21 -3.09 -3.82 4.32
CA HIS A 21 -1.84 -3.29 4.81
C HIS A 21 -0.72 -3.48 3.80
N LEU A 22 -0.70 -4.64 3.15
CA LEU A 22 0.32 -4.93 2.17
C LEU A 22 0.20 -3.95 0.99
N GLU A 23 -1.01 -3.60 0.61
CA GLU A 23 -1.25 -2.71 -0.51
C GLU A 23 -1.40 -1.25 -0.10
N ASN A 24 -0.90 -0.89 1.07
CA ASN A 24 -0.91 0.51 1.49
C ASN A 24 -0.24 1.33 0.40
N PRO A 25 -0.87 2.41 -0.07
CA PRO A 25 -0.34 3.20 -1.18
C PRO A 25 1.09 3.68 -0.99
N PHE A 26 1.49 4.00 0.23
CA PHE A 26 2.87 4.46 0.45
C PHE A 26 3.85 3.32 0.22
N PHE A 27 3.49 2.08 0.54
CA PHE A 27 4.35 0.95 0.27
C PHE A 27 4.39 0.65 -1.22
N VAL A 28 3.21 0.68 -1.87
CA VAL A 28 3.13 0.39 -3.30
C VAL A 28 4.01 1.36 -4.09
N LEU A 29 3.99 2.64 -3.72
CA LEU A 29 4.76 3.63 -4.44
C LEU A 29 6.19 3.77 -3.91
N ALA A 30 6.50 3.09 -2.82
CA ALA A 30 7.82 3.16 -2.19
C ALA A 30 8.13 4.58 -1.75
N LEU A 31 7.19 5.20 -1.03
CA LEU A 31 7.34 6.55 -0.55
C LEU A 31 7.15 6.62 0.95
N PRO A 32 7.78 7.59 1.60
CA PRO A 32 7.55 7.78 3.02
C PRO A 32 6.18 8.43 3.24
N PRO A 33 5.61 8.29 4.44
CA PRO A 33 4.27 8.84 4.70
C PRO A 33 4.19 10.36 4.59
N ASP A 34 5.30 11.05 4.63
CA ASP A 34 5.30 12.50 4.52
C ASP A 34 5.61 12.99 3.11
N ALA A 35 5.54 12.12 2.13
CA ALA A 35 5.83 12.52 0.75
C ALA A 35 4.88 13.62 0.31
N SER A 36 5.37 14.55 -0.49
CA SER A 36 4.54 15.63 -0.99
C SER A 36 3.64 15.12 -2.12
N ALA A 37 2.61 15.90 -2.44
CA ALA A 37 1.75 15.55 -3.56
C ALA A 37 2.54 15.44 -4.86
N ALA A 38 3.52 16.32 -5.04
CA ALA A 38 4.35 16.28 -6.23
C ALA A 38 5.20 15.02 -6.27
N GLN A 39 5.71 14.59 -5.12
CA GLN A 39 6.50 13.37 -5.06
C GLN A 39 5.63 12.14 -5.36
N ILE A 40 4.41 12.15 -4.85
CA ILE A 40 3.48 11.05 -5.10
C ILE A 40 3.20 10.93 -6.58
N ASP A 41 2.91 12.05 -7.23
CA ASP A 41 2.60 12.06 -8.64
C ASP A 41 3.80 11.60 -9.47
N ARG A 42 4.95 12.11 -9.15
CA ARG A 42 6.17 11.77 -9.88
C ARG A 42 6.52 10.31 -9.72
N GLN A 43 6.39 9.78 -8.51
CA GLN A 43 6.70 8.40 -8.25
C GLN A 43 5.71 7.47 -8.97
N GLY A 44 4.43 7.86 -8.99
CA GLY A 44 3.44 7.10 -9.72
C GLY A 44 3.77 7.02 -11.20
N GLN A 45 4.15 8.15 -11.80
CA GLN A 45 4.53 8.19 -13.20
C GLN A 45 5.76 7.32 -13.46
N LYS A 46 6.72 7.37 -12.55
CA LYS A 46 7.94 6.58 -12.69
C LYS A 46 7.61 5.10 -12.71
N TRP A 47 6.78 4.63 -11.75
CA TRP A 47 6.45 3.21 -11.70
C TRP A 47 5.65 2.78 -12.93
N LEU A 48 4.72 3.63 -13.39
CA LEU A 48 3.95 3.29 -14.58
C LEU A 48 4.86 3.15 -15.81
N SER A 49 5.83 4.05 -15.94
CA SER A 49 6.76 3.99 -17.05
C SER A 49 7.63 2.75 -16.99
N MET A 50 8.11 2.41 -15.79
CA MET A 50 8.97 1.24 -15.64
C MET A 50 8.18 -0.05 -15.88
N LEU A 51 6.94 -0.10 -15.43
CA LEU A 51 6.11 -1.27 -15.67
C LEU A 51 5.80 -1.42 -17.16
N ALA A 52 5.56 -0.32 -17.85
CA ALA A 52 5.30 -0.37 -19.27
C ALA A 52 6.53 -0.82 -20.05
N ALA A 53 7.72 -0.52 -19.51
CA ALA A 53 8.97 -0.96 -20.14
C ALA A 53 9.38 -2.36 -19.68
N ASP A 54 8.53 -3.01 -18.88
CA ASP A 54 8.75 -4.38 -18.43
C ASP A 54 10.02 -4.51 -17.59
N VAL A 55 10.30 -3.52 -16.77
CA VAL A 55 11.44 -3.56 -15.87
C VAL A 55 11.10 -4.49 -14.71
N ALA A 56 11.86 -5.56 -14.55
CA ALA A 56 11.54 -6.60 -13.58
C ALA A 56 11.47 -6.06 -12.16
N ASP A 57 12.40 -5.19 -11.79
CA ASP A 57 12.42 -4.68 -10.42
C ASP A 57 11.20 -3.84 -10.09
N ALA A 58 10.53 -3.28 -11.07
CA ALA A 58 9.36 -2.46 -10.81
C ALA A 58 8.17 -3.30 -10.40
N ARG A 59 8.17 -4.59 -10.68
CA ARG A 59 7.04 -5.43 -10.39
C ARG A 59 6.94 -5.86 -8.95
N ARG A 60 7.95 -5.59 -8.15
CA ARG A 60 7.94 -6.05 -6.78
C ARG A 60 8.16 -4.92 -5.82
N TYR A 61 7.49 -4.94 -4.70
CA TYR A 61 7.74 -3.99 -3.64
C TYR A 61 7.75 -4.71 -2.30
N ILE A 62 8.42 -4.12 -1.33
CA ILE A 62 8.63 -4.75 -0.03
C ILE A 62 7.87 -3.95 1.02
N THR A 63 7.21 -4.65 1.93
CA THR A 63 6.51 -4.02 3.04
C THR A 63 6.90 -4.76 4.32
N PRO A 64 6.56 -4.18 5.47
CA PRO A 64 6.79 -4.90 6.73
C PRO A 64 6.06 -6.23 6.81
N PHE A 65 5.07 -6.45 5.95
CA PHE A 65 4.30 -7.67 5.96
C PHE A 65 4.74 -8.64 4.87
N GLY A 66 5.71 -8.27 4.08
CA GLY A 66 6.20 -9.14 3.01
C GLY A 66 6.25 -8.41 1.68
N ALA A 67 6.51 -9.17 0.64
CA ALA A 67 6.62 -8.60 -0.70
C ALA A 67 5.27 -8.59 -1.39
N GLY A 68 5.05 -7.59 -2.21
CA GLY A 68 3.85 -7.50 -3.02
C GLY A 68 4.21 -7.36 -4.48
N GLU A 69 3.23 -7.55 -5.34
CA GLU A 69 3.43 -7.40 -6.77
C GLU A 69 2.83 -6.08 -7.22
N ARG A 70 3.65 -5.26 -7.86
CA ARG A 70 3.21 -3.96 -8.33
C ARG A 70 2.70 -4.09 -9.73
N THR A 71 1.48 -3.62 -9.97
CA THR A 71 0.89 -3.60 -11.31
C THR A 71 0.51 -2.18 -11.64
N ALA A 72 0.28 -1.89 -12.90
CA ALA A 72 -0.13 -0.55 -13.30
C ALA A 72 -1.43 -0.15 -12.63
N GLU A 73 -2.35 -1.09 -12.49
CA GLU A 73 -3.63 -0.81 -11.84
C GLU A 73 -3.42 -0.46 -10.38
N LEU A 74 -2.55 -1.19 -9.70
CA LEU A 74 -2.27 -0.94 -8.29
C LEU A 74 -1.61 0.42 -8.12
N VAL A 75 -0.70 0.79 -9.02
CA VAL A 75 -0.04 2.09 -8.96
C VAL A 75 -1.05 3.21 -9.15
N ARG A 76 -1.95 3.06 -10.13
CA ARG A 76 -2.96 4.08 -10.35
C ARG A 76 -3.90 4.20 -9.17
N ALA A 77 -4.30 3.08 -8.60
CA ALA A 77 -5.17 3.09 -7.44
C ALA A 77 -4.47 3.74 -6.25
N ALA A 78 -3.19 3.44 -6.05
CA ALA A 78 -2.44 4.03 -4.95
C ALA A 78 -2.35 5.55 -5.11
N THR A 79 -2.08 6.02 -6.31
CA THR A 79 -1.98 7.43 -6.56
C THR A 79 -3.32 8.13 -6.31
N ALA A 80 -4.41 7.50 -6.74
CA ALA A 80 -5.74 8.07 -6.54
C ALA A 80 -6.11 8.11 -5.06
N GLU A 81 -5.75 7.08 -4.30
CA GLU A 81 -6.04 7.07 -2.87
C GLU A 81 -5.32 8.20 -2.16
N LEU A 82 -4.09 8.45 -2.53
CA LEU A 82 -3.30 9.49 -1.86
C LEU A 82 -3.67 10.89 -2.34
N ALA A 83 -4.43 11.00 -3.41
CA ALA A 83 -4.90 12.29 -3.87
C ALA A 83 -6.08 12.77 -3.03
N ASP A 84 -6.73 11.89 -2.31
CA ASP A 84 -7.86 12.25 -1.45
C ASP A 84 -7.31 12.50 -0.05
N PRO A 85 -7.42 13.72 0.49
CA PRO A 85 -6.80 14.04 1.78
C PRO A 85 -7.26 13.16 2.93
N ALA A 86 -8.53 12.80 2.96
CA ALA A 86 -9.04 11.98 4.04
C ALA A 86 -8.49 10.56 3.96
N ARG A 87 -8.45 10.00 2.77
CA ARG A 87 -7.94 8.66 2.59
C ARG A 87 -6.44 8.63 2.83
N ARG A 88 -5.77 9.67 2.37
CA ARG A 88 -4.33 9.76 2.58
C ARG A 88 -4.01 9.75 4.07
N LEU A 89 -4.78 10.48 4.86
CA LEU A 89 -4.52 10.56 6.29
C LEU A 89 -4.58 9.17 6.93
N THR A 90 -5.56 8.37 6.55
CA THR A 90 -5.68 7.02 7.06
C THR A 90 -4.46 6.17 6.68
N HIS A 91 -4.03 6.28 5.44
CA HIS A 91 -2.88 5.51 4.98
C HIS A 91 -1.58 5.96 5.64
N GLU A 92 -1.46 7.27 5.88
CA GLU A 92 -0.29 7.79 6.59
C GLU A 92 -0.22 7.20 8.00
N TRP A 93 -1.36 7.14 8.65
CA TRP A 93 -1.40 6.63 10.00
C TRP A 93 -0.93 5.19 10.07
N TRP A 94 -1.43 4.37 9.16
CA TRP A 94 -1.04 2.97 9.11
C TRP A 94 0.42 2.81 8.68
N ALA A 95 0.86 3.60 7.73
CA ALA A 95 2.23 3.50 7.25
C ALA A 95 3.22 3.89 8.34
N ARG A 96 2.89 4.93 9.14
CA ARG A 96 3.76 5.33 10.21
C ARG A 96 3.83 4.29 11.30
N GLY A 97 2.71 3.62 11.57
CA GLY A 97 2.67 2.60 12.58
C GLY A 97 3.57 1.42 12.27
N PHE A 98 3.83 1.18 10.98
CA PHE A 98 4.64 0.07 10.58
C PHE A 98 5.97 0.50 9.98
N ALA A 99 6.31 1.76 10.12
CA ALA A 99 7.54 2.24 9.54
C ALA A 99 8.77 1.87 10.35
N GLY A 100 8.56 1.27 11.46
CA GLY A 100 9.69 0.91 12.29
C GLY A 100 9.60 1.57 13.63
N PRO A 101 9.93 0.82 14.66
CA PRO A 101 9.80 1.35 16.00
C PRO A 101 10.72 2.49 16.25
N GLY A 102 11.87 2.44 15.70
CA GLY A 102 12.79 3.49 15.94
C GLY A 102 12.32 4.80 15.42
N GLY A 103 11.52 4.70 14.41
CA GLY A 103 11.07 5.91 13.82
C GLY A 103 10.23 6.74 14.72
N ARG A 104 9.66 6.12 15.74
CA ARG A 104 8.78 6.80 16.48
C ARG A 104 9.20 7.16 17.68
N GLU A 105 10.12 6.96 17.99
CA GLU A 105 10.45 7.12 19.15
C GLU A 105 10.91 8.25 19.41
N PRO A 106 10.76 8.89 19.96
CA PRO A 106 11.18 10.13 20.31
C PRO A 106 12.17 10.21 21.10
#